data_c833dd9e2a8b7aaa18f6c0f03cc00de8
#
_entry.id   c833dd9e2a8b7aaa18f6c0f03cc00de8
#
_cell.length_a   1.000
_cell.length_b   1.000
_cell.length_c   1.000
_cell.angle_alpha   90.00
_cell.angle_beta   90.00
_cell.angle_gamma   90.00
#
_symmetry.space_group_name_H-M   'P 1'
#
loop_
_entity.id
_entity.type
_entity.pdbx_description
1 polymer ?
#
loop_
_entity_poly.entity_id
_entity_poly.type
_entity_poly.pdbx_seq_one_letter_code
_entity_poly.pdbx_strand_id
1 'polypeptide(L)'
;MNAEFRRAVLPAELRALQAFDRKVFRKADVFPAEYWKQCEPYWLLIDGVKAGCCAFDSNTLHSKGTLYVSTTGILPRFQRRGLGQLMKQWQIAYARRHRFTRIVTTTRKSNAAMIALNRKFHFKTVRTIPRYYAEPTEPALVMELLLYS
;
A
#
# COMPACT_ATOMS: atom_id res chain seq x y z
N MET A 1 15.49 -16.01 -6.47
CA MET A 1 14.88 -14.68 -6.59
C MET A 1 15.40 -13.81 -5.45
N ASN A 2 15.98 -12.67 -5.79
CA ASN A 2 16.50 -11.74 -4.80
C ASN A 2 15.50 -10.58 -4.64
N ALA A 3 14.91 -10.48 -3.47
CA ALA A 3 13.94 -9.43 -3.14
C ALA A 3 14.55 -8.42 -2.17
N GLU A 4 14.37 -7.14 -2.47
CA GLU A 4 14.89 -6.06 -1.64
C GLU A 4 13.82 -4.97 -1.52
N PHE A 5 13.63 -4.42 -0.32
CA PHE A 5 12.81 -3.23 -0.11
C PHE A 5 13.72 -2.02 0.05
N ARG A 6 13.50 -1.01 -0.79
CA ARG A 6 14.33 0.19 -0.78
C ARG A 6 13.45 1.43 -0.77
N ARG A 7 13.78 2.36 0.11
CA ARG A 7 13.06 3.63 0.17
C ARG A 7 13.23 4.41 -1.14
N ALA A 8 12.13 4.92 -1.68
CA ALA A 8 12.15 5.83 -2.80
C ALA A 8 12.40 7.25 -2.26
N VAL A 9 13.35 7.95 -2.87
CA VAL A 9 13.78 9.27 -2.39
C VAL A 9 13.01 10.36 -3.13
N LEU A 10 12.31 11.22 -2.38
CA LEU A 10 11.62 12.38 -2.93
C LEU A 10 12.48 13.64 -2.75
N PRO A 11 12.43 14.56 -3.70
CA PRO A 11 11.62 14.58 -4.92
C PRO A 11 12.23 13.83 -6.10
N ALA A 12 13.45 13.33 -5.99
CA ALA A 12 14.19 12.77 -7.11
C ALA A 12 13.45 11.66 -7.85
N GLU A 13 12.74 10.78 -7.11
CA GLU A 13 12.04 9.63 -7.70
C GLU A 13 10.55 9.85 -7.93
N LEU A 14 10.05 11.07 -7.81
CA LEU A 14 8.63 11.36 -7.98
C LEU A 14 8.09 10.90 -9.33
N ARG A 15 8.82 11.18 -10.41
CA ARG A 15 8.38 10.77 -11.76
C ARG A 15 8.33 9.25 -11.91
N ALA A 16 9.28 8.55 -11.31
CA ALA A 16 9.31 7.09 -11.34
C ALA A 16 8.11 6.51 -10.57
N LEU A 17 7.76 7.09 -9.43
CA LEU A 17 6.59 6.70 -8.65
C LEU A 17 5.29 6.93 -9.43
N GLN A 18 5.16 8.09 -10.06
CA GLN A 18 3.98 8.40 -10.87
C GLN A 18 3.85 7.48 -12.09
N ALA A 19 4.97 7.16 -12.73
CA ALA A 19 4.97 6.24 -13.87
C ALA A 19 4.57 4.84 -13.44
N PHE A 20 5.06 4.37 -12.31
CA PHE A 20 4.68 3.08 -11.73
C PHE A 20 3.19 3.04 -11.41
N ASP A 21 2.71 4.08 -10.74
CA ASP A 21 1.31 4.21 -10.32
C ASP A 21 0.36 4.06 -11.52
N ARG A 22 0.66 4.74 -12.63
CA ARG A 22 -0.15 4.67 -13.85
C ARG A 22 -0.17 3.29 -14.49
N LYS A 23 0.87 2.48 -14.28
CA LYS A 23 0.91 1.11 -14.82
C LYS A 23 0.11 0.11 -13.99
N VAL A 24 -0.11 0.42 -12.72
CA VAL A 24 -0.73 -0.52 -11.78
C VAL A 24 -2.20 -0.18 -11.54
N PHE A 25 -2.53 1.10 -11.40
CA PHE A 25 -3.85 1.53 -10.98
C PHE A 25 -4.63 2.23 -12.11
N ARG A 26 -5.95 2.26 -11.95
CA ARG A 26 -6.82 3.03 -12.83
C ARG A 26 -6.47 4.50 -12.74
N LYS A 27 -6.75 5.22 -13.82
CA LYS A 27 -6.49 6.66 -13.89
C LYS A 27 -7.09 7.42 -12.68
N ALA A 28 -8.29 7.04 -12.26
CA ALA A 28 -8.97 7.71 -11.15
C ALA A 28 -8.30 7.44 -9.80
N ASP A 29 -7.49 6.40 -9.70
CA ASP A 29 -6.87 5.99 -8.43
C ASP A 29 -5.40 6.37 -8.33
N VAL A 30 -4.79 6.90 -9.39
CA VAL A 30 -3.40 7.34 -9.32
C VAL A 30 -3.28 8.57 -8.43
N PHE A 31 -2.19 8.63 -7.67
CA PHE A 31 -1.99 9.74 -6.77
C PHE A 31 -1.48 10.99 -7.49
N PRO A 32 -2.00 12.17 -7.16
CA PRO A 32 -1.40 13.42 -7.59
C PRO A 32 -0.04 13.61 -6.92
N ALA A 33 0.81 14.42 -7.53
CA ALA A 33 2.15 14.72 -7.00
C ALA A 33 2.10 15.20 -5.55
N GLU A 34 1.10 16.01 -5.23
CA GLU A 34 0.96 16.57 -3.87
C GLU A 34 0.77 15.48 -2.81
N TYR A 35 0.05 14.41 -3.16
CA TYR A 35 -0.14 13.31 -2.21
C TYR A 35 1.12 12.47 -2.07
N TRP A 36 1.85 12.23 -3.17
CA TRP A 36 3.14 11.53 -3.07
C TRP A 36 4.10 12.23 -2.13
N LYS A 37 4.08 13.56 -2.11
CA LYS A 37 4.93 14.35 -1.20
C LYS A 37 4.57 14.16 0.26
N GLN A 38 3.37 13.67 0.55
CA GLN A 38 2.91 13.36 1.91
C GLN A 38 3.12 11.89 2.28
N CYS A 39 3.78 11.13 1.42
CA CYS A 39 4.01 9.72 1.64
C CYS A 39 5.48 9.41 1.86
N GLU A 40 5.72 8.30 2.54
CA GLU A 40 7.03 7.66 2.60
C GLU A 40 6.94 6.38 1.75
N PRO A 41 7.45 6.44 0.50
CA PRO A 41 7.32 5.31 -0.43
C PRO A 41 8.51 4.37 -0.39
N TYR A 42 8.24 3.09 -0.71
CA TYR A 42 9.24 2.05 -0.81
C TYR A 42 9.05 1.25 -2.08
N TRP A 43 10.16 0.94 -2.74
CA TRP A 43 10.20 0.00 -3.86
C TRP A 43 10.38 -1.41 -3.36
N LEU A 44 9.70 -2.36 -4.00
CA LEU A 44 10.09 -3.76 -3.95
C LEU A 44 10.89 -4.05 -5.21
N LEU A 45 12.16 -4.37 -5.04
CA LEU A 45 13.05 -4.73 -6.14
C LEU A 45 13.16 -6.25 -6.20
N ILE A 46 12.92 -6.80 -7.37
CA ILE A 46 13.13 -8.23 -7.64
C ILE A 46 14.27 -8.33 -8.63
N ASP A 47 15.39 -8.89 -8.19
CA ASP A 47 16.60 -8.97 -9.00
C ASP A 47 16.97 -7.61 -9.63
N GLY A 48 16.85 -6.55 -8.82
CA GLY A 48 17.16 -5.17 -9.23
C GLY A 48 16.08 -4.44 -10.01
N VAL A 49 14.96 -5.09 -10.33
CA VAL A 49 13.86 -4.49 -11.09
C VAL A 49 12.77 -4.01 -10.13
N LYS A 50 12.25 -2.80 -10.36
CA LYS A 50 11.14 -2.25 -9.58
C LYS A 50 9.85 -3.00 -9.90
N ALA A 51 9.57 -4.04 -9.11
CA ALA A 51 8.41 -4.91 -9.31
C ALA A 51 7.18 -4.45 -8.53
N GLY A 52 7.38 -3.77 -7.42
CA GLY A 52 6.30 -3.32 -6.56
C GLY A 52 6.62 -1.99 -5.88
N CYS A 53 5.58 -1.38 -5.35
CA CYS A 53 5.68 -0.15 -4.59
C CYS A 53 4.61 -0.13 -3.51
N CYS A 54 4.99 0.30 -2.33
CA CYS A 54 4.03 0.67 -1.29
C CYS A 54 4.41 2.00 -0.68
N ALA A 55 3.47 2.65 -0.03
CA ALA A 55 3.73 3.92 0.62
C ALA A 55 2.95 4.04 1.90
N PHE A 56 3.57 4.65 2.90
CA PHE A 56 2.92 4.98 4.17
C PHE A 56 2.59 6.47 4.17
N ASP A 57 1.47 6.82 4.78
CA ASP A 57 1.11 8.22 4.95
C ASP A 57 2.02 8.83 6.02
N SER A 58 2.77 9.88 5.66
CA SER A 58 3.73 10.51 6.57
C SER A 58 3.05 11.09 7.81
N ASN A 59 1.81 11.53 7.71
CA ASN A 59 1.07 12.07 8.84
C ASN A 59 0.84 11.00 9.90
N THR A 60 0.63 9.74 9.49
CA THR A 60 0.45 8.63 10.44
C THR A 60 1.76 8.14 11.03
N LEU A 61 2.89 8.38 10.34
CA LEU A 61 4.20 8.03 10.89
C LEU A 61 4.53 8.82 12.15
N HIS A 62 3.91 10.00 12.31
CA HIS A 62 4.08 10.84 13.49
C HIS A 62 2.94 10.72 14.49
N SER A 63 1.87 9.99 14.16
CA SER A 63 0.78 9.77 15.08
C SER A 63 1.03 8.49 15.89
N LYS A 64 0.58 8.50 17.13
CA LYS A 64 0.81 7.37 18.01
C LYS A 64 -0.07 6.20 17.63
N GLY A 65 0.56 5.11 17.30
CA GLY A 65 -0.06 3.81 17.23
C GLY A 65 -0.57 3.36 15.87
N THR A 66 -0.92 4.25 14.97
CA THR A 66 -1.51 3.86 13.67
C THR A 66 -0.55 4.08 12.51
N LEU A 67 -0.32 3.04 11.73
CA LEU A 67 0.37 3.13 10.45
C LEU A 67 -0.67 3.02 9.34
N TYR A 68 -0.79 4.04 8.50
CA TYR A 68 -1.69 4.00 7.35
C TYR A 68 -0.92 3.66 6.08
N VAL A 69 -1.32 2.56 5.44
CA VAL A 69 -0.74 2.15 4.15
C VAL A 69 -1.56 2.79 3.05
N SER A 70 -0.98 3.78 2.39
CA SER A 70 -1.67 4.58 1.37
C SER A 70 -1.85 3.83 0.06
N THR A 71 -0.88 2.99 -0.31
CA THR A 71 -0.94 2.21 -1.53
C THR A 71 -0.04 0.98 -1.43
N THR A 72 -0.44 -0.08 -2.11
CA THR A 72 0.36 -1.27 -2.34
C THR A 72 0.08 -1.73 -3.76
N GLY A 73 1.11 -1.80 -4.59
CA GLY A 73 0.95 -2.18 -5.98
C GLY A 73 2.07 -3.08 -6.46
N ILE A 74 1.72 -4.01 -7.36
CA ILE A 74 2.64 -4.92 -8.05
C ILE A 74 2.42 -4.72 -9.54
N LEU A 75 3.50 -4.56 -10.29
CA LEU A 75 3.40 -4.47 -11.75
C LEU A 75 2.71 -5.72 -12.31
N PRO A 76 1.86 -5.60 -13.33
CA PRO A 76 1.10 -6.73 -13.87
C PRO A 76 1.95 -7.96 -14.19
N ARG A 77 3.12 -7.77 -14.79
CA ARG A 77 3.99 -8.91 -15.16
C ARG A 77 4.60 -9.64 -13.95
N PHE A 78 4.55 -9.03 -12.78
CA PHE A 78 5.05 -9.64 -11.55
C PHE A 78 3.94 -10.17 -10.65
N GLN A 79 2.68 -10.00 -11.04
CA GLN A 79 1.56 -10.50 -10.25
C GLN A 79 1.46 -12.03 -10.28
N ARG A 80 0.76 -12.59 -9.31
CA ARG A 80 0.56 -14.05 -9.14
C ARG A 80 1.85 -14.81 -8.86
N ARG A 81 2.83 -14.14 -8.25
CA ARG A 81 4.11 -14.77 -7.85
C ARG A 81 4.33 -14.69 -6.33
N GLY A 82 3.27 -14.39 -5.56
CA GLY A 82 3.38 -14.27 -4.11
C GLY A 82 3.99 -12.96 -3.63
N LEU A 83 4.19 -11.98 -4.50
CA LEU A 83 4.82 -10.71 -4.11
C LEU A 83 3.92 -9.84 -3.25
N GLY A 84 2.59 -9.94 -3.45
CA GLY A 84 1.65 -9.25 -2.57
C GLY A 84 1.77 -9.72 -1.13
N GLN A 85 1.92 -11.03 -0.92
CA GLN A 85 2.15 -11.59 0.42
C GLN A 85 3.47 -11.10 1.00
N LEU A 86 4.52 -11.08 0.20
CA LEU A 86 5.83 -10.60 0.61
C LEU A 86 5.75 -9.13 1.06
N MET A 87 5.06 -8.31 0.30
CA MET A 87 4.88 -6.90 0.65
C MET A 87 4.08 -6.74 1.94
N LYS A 88 3.03 -7.52 2.11
CA LYS A 88 2.21 -7.46 3.33
C LYS A 88 3.02 -7.89 4.55
N GLN A 89 3.79 -8.96 4.42
CA GLN A 89 4.69 -9.40 5.50
C GLN A 89 5.69 -8.31 5.87
N TRP A 90 6.26 -7.65 4.86
CA TRP A 90 7.23 -6.58 5.10
C TRP A 90 6.58 -5.38 5.79
N GLN A 91 5.38 -4.98 5.36
CA GLN A 91 4.64 -3.89 5.99
C GLN A 91 4.35 -4.17 7.46
N ILE A 92 3.93 -5.40 7.76
CA ILE A 92 3.65 -5.81 9.14
C ILE A 92 4.93 -5.80 9.98
N ALA A 93 6.02 -6.33 9.43
CA ALA A 93 7.32 -6.31 10.12
C ALA A 93 7.80 -4.87 10.35
N TYR A 94 7.63 -4.00 9.36
CA TYR A 94 7.93 -2.58 9.51
C TYR A 94 7.14 -1.96 10.67
N ALA A 95 5.84 -2.21 10.68
CA ALA A 95 4.97 -1.65 11.72
C ALA A 95 5.36 -2.14 13.13
N ARG A 96 5.70 -3.42 13.26
CA ARG A 96 6.14 -3.97 14.56
C ARG A 96 7.47 -3.38 15.00
N ARG A 97 8.42 -3.27 14.07
CA ARG A 97 9.76 -2.72 14.37
C ARG A 97 9.70 -1.27 14.81
N HIS A 98 8.76 -0.51 14.24
CA HIS A 98 8.56 0.90 14.58
C HIS A 98 7.49 1.11 15.65
N ARG A 99 7.05 0.03 16.31
CA ARG A 99 6.16 0.06 17.47
C ARG A 99 4.78 0.65 17.22
N PHE A 100 4.28 0.50 16.00
CA PHE A 100 2.88 0.80 15.74
C PHE A 100 1.99 -0.26 16.37
N THR A 101 0.82 0.14 16.83
CA THR A 101 -0.14 -0.78 17.46
C THR A 101 -1.15 -1.32 16.47
N ARG A 102 -1.29 -0.68 15.32
CA ARG A 102 -2.21 -1.13 14.27
C ARG A 102 -1.79 -0.61 12.91
N ILE A 103 -2.26 -1.31 11.89
CA ILE A 103 -2.12 -0.93 10.49
C ILE A 103 -3.52 -0.72 9.93
N VAL A 104 -3.71 0.36 9.18
CA VAL A 104 -4.98 0.65 8.50
C VAL A 104 -4.70 0.84 7.02
N THR A 105 -5.59 0.31 6.19
CA THR A 105 -5.55 0.52 4.75
C THR A 105 -6.96 0.61 4.20
N THR A 106 -7.10 1.23 3.03
CA THR A 106 -8.38 1.43 2.38
C THR A 106 -8.33 0.86 0.98
N THR A 107 -9.35 0.08 0.60
CA THR A 107 -9.39 -0.55 -0.71
C THR A 107 -10.79 -0.47 -1.31
N ARG A 108 -10.86 -0.51 -2.65
CA ARG A 108 -12.14 -0.60 -3.35
C ARG A 108 -12.85 -1.88 -2.95
N LYS A 109 -14.15 -1.79 -2.72
CA LYS A 109 -14.97 -2.96 -2.37
C LYS A 109 -14.88 -4.05 -3.44
N SER A 110 -14.68 -3.68 -4.69
CA SER A 110 -14.57 -4.63 -5.81
C SER A 110 -13.19 -5.29 -5.91
N ASN A 111 -12.19 -4.83 -5.16
CA ASN A 111 -10.84 -5.38 -5.24
C ASN A 111 -10.74 -6.66 -4.40
N ALA A 112 -11.29 -7.75 -4.96
CA ALA A 112 -11.38 -9.03 -4.27
C ALA A 112 -10.00 -9.59 -3.89
N ALA A 113 -9.00 -9.40 -4.76
CA ALA A 113 -7.65 -9.92 -4.52
C ALA A 113 -7.00 -9.25 -3.32
N MET A 114 -7.09 -7.92 -3.21
CA MET A 114 -6.52 -7.20 -2.07
C MET A 114 -7.27 -7.49 -0.78
N ILE A 115 -8.59 -7.59 -0.85
CA ILE A 115 -9.42 -7.95 0.32
C ILE A 115 -9.04 -9.33 0.84
N ALA A 116 -8.90 -10.31 -0.06
CA ALA A 116 -8.50 -11.67 0.30
C ALA A 116 -7.09 -11.68 0.92
N LEU A 117 -6.16 -10.94 0.33
CA LEU A 117 -4.80 -10.82 0.86
C LEU A 117 -4.80 -10.23 2.27
N ASN A 118 -5.53 -9.14 2.47
CA ASN A 118 -5.61 -8.51 3.78
C ASN A 118 -6.22 -9.45 4.82
N ARG A 119 -7.30 -10.16 4.46
CA ARG A 119 -7.93 -11.14 5.36
C ARG A 119 -7.00 -12.29 5.71
N LYS A 120 -6.19 -12.74 4.76
CA LYS A 120 -5.20 -13.79 5.02
C LYS A 120 -4.24 -13.38 6.14
N PHE A 121 -3.90 -12.10 6.23
CA PHE A 121 -3.04 -11.56 7.27
C PHE A 121 -3.82 -10.99 8.47
N HIS A 122 -5.09 -11.40 8.60
CA HIS A 122 -5.96 -11.09 9.75
C HIS A 122 -6.44 -9.64 9.83
N PHE A 123 -6.35 -8.90 8.73
CA PHE A 123 -7.03 -7.60 8.66
C PHE A 123 -8.54 -7.82 8.67
N LYS A 124 -9.25 -6.95 9.34
CA LYS A 124 -10.71 -6.96 9.41
C LYS A 124 -11.28 -5.66 8.87
N THR A 125 -12.42 -5.75 8.20
CA THR A 125 -13.15 -4.54 7.80
C THR A 125 -13.75 -3.88 9.01
N VAL A 126 -13.37 -2.63 9.27
CA VAL A 126 -13.86 -1.87 10.43
C VAL A 126 -14.84 -0.78 10.02
N ARG A 127 -14.86 -0.40 8.74
CA ARG A 127 -15.76 0.62 8.23
C ARG A 127 -15.91 0.50 6.73
N THR A 128 -17.07 0.89 6.22
CA THR A 128 -17.33 1.04 4.79
C THR A 128 -17.67 2.49 4.53
N ILE A 129 -16.99 3.12 3.58
CA ILE A 129 -17.26 4.52 3.22
C ILE A 129 -17.93 4.52 1.86
N PRO A 130 -19.24 4.87 1.79
CA PRO A 130 -19.94 4.87 0.51
C PRO A 130 -19.38 5.96 -0.41
N ARG A 131 -19.38 5.66 -1.72
CA ARG A 131 -18.97 6.60 -2.77
C ARG A 131 -17.60 7.23 -2.57
N TYR A 132 -16.69 6.48 -2.00
CA TYR A 132 -15.33 6.95 -1.73
C TYR A 132 -14.51 7.08 -3.01
N TYR A 133 -14.63 6.10 -3.91
CA TYR A 133 -13.88 6.06 -5.16
C TYR A 133 -14.73 6.58 -6.32
N ALA A 134 -14.04 7.05 -7.37
CA ALA A 134 -14.65 7.52 -8.60
C ALA A 134 -14.23 6.63 -9.79
N GLU A 135 -15.03 6.64 -10.84
CA GLU A 135 -14.75 6.06 -12.15
C GLU A 135 -14.30 4.59 -12.12
N PRO A 136 -15.09 3.63 -11.64
CA PRO A 136 -16.48 3.81 -11.22
C PRO A 136 -16.60 4.29 -9.77
N THR A 137 -17.72 4.88 -9.47
CA THR A 137 -18.08 5.21 -8.09
C THR A 137 -18.34 3.92 -7.34
N GLU A 138 -17.64 3.72 -6.24
CA GLU A 138 -17.88 2.57 -5.38
C GLU A 138 -17.40 2.82 -3.95
N PRO A 139 -17.88 2.01 -3.00
CA PRO A 139 -17.46 2.15 -1.61
C PRO A 139 -16.00 1.75 -1.39
N ALA A 140 -15.43 2.30 -0.32
CA ALA A 140 -14.16 1.85 0.22
C ALA A 140 -14.40 0.96 1.43
N LEU A 141 -13.63 -0.11 1.53
CA LEU A 141 -13.51 -0.87 2.77
C LEU A 141 -12.28 -0.34 3.51
N VAL A 142 -12.48 0.10 4.75
CA VAL A 142 -11.37 0.43 5.64
C VAL A 142 -11.05 -0.82 6.44
N MET A 143 -9.84 -1.32 6.32
CA MET A 143 -9.41 -2.58 6.94
C MET A 143 -8.29 -2.32 7.93
N GLU A 144 -8.30 -3.06 9.01
CA GLU A 144 -7.40 -2.84 10.14
C GLU A 144 -6.81 -4.15 10.63
N LEU A 145 -5.51 -4.12 10.95
CA LEU A 145 -4.82 -5.19 11.67
C LEU A 145 -4.35 -4.64 13.00
N LEU A 146 -4.77 -5.26 14.10
CA LEU A 146 -4.25 -4.96 15.43
C LEU A 146 -3.00 -5.79 15.65
N LEU A 147 -1.90 -5.13 16.06
CA LEU A 147 -0.60 -5.78 16.24
C LEU A 147 -0.38 -6.25 17.67
N TYR A 148 -1.14 -5.71 18.61
CA TYR A 148 -1.06 -6.07 20.01
C TYR A 148 -2.47 -6.27 20.55
N SER A 149 -2.64 -7.33 21.26
CA SER A 149 -3.89 -7.65 21.94
C SER A 149 -3.82 -7.24 23.41
#